data_c16876501bbc0709a2b3d8ac5201f3b9
#
_entry.id   c16876501bbc0709a2b3d8ac5201f3b9
#
_cell.length_a   1.000
_cell.length_b   1.000
_cell.length_c   1.000
_cell.angle_alpha   90.00
_cell.angle_beta   90.00
_cell.angle_gamma   90.00
#
_symmetry.space_group_name_H-M   'P 1'
#
loop_
_entity.id
_entity.type
_entity.pdbx_description
1 polymer ?
#
loop_
_entity_poly.entity_id
_entity_poly.type
_entity_poly.pdbx_seq_one_letter_code
_entity_poly.pdbx_strand_id
1 'polypeptide(L)'
;IVERDFPGFSIGKKEKKMGIRGSATCELIFENCVVPKANLLGKLGEGFKIAMKTLDGGRMGIASQALGIAQGAMDETVKYVKERKQFGRAIGQFQNTQFQMADLQVKIQAARLLVRMAAWKKDKKMPYSVDSAQAKLFAAETAMEVTTKAVQFHGGYGYTREYPIERMMRD
;
A
#
# COMPACT_ATOMS: atom_id res chain seq x y z
N ILE A 1 10.69 24.48 -4.08
CA ILE A 1 11.52 23.28 -4.32
C ILE A 1 12.87 23.51 -3.66
N VAL A 2 13.32 22.55 -2.84
CA VAL A 2 14.64 22.59 -2.17
C VAL A 2 15.50 21.48 -2.76
N GLU A 3 16.70 21.82 -3.16
CA GLU A 3 17.66 20.87 -3.69
C GLU A 3 18.53 20.31 -2.55
N ARG A 4 19.05 19.10 -2.76
CA ARG A 4 19.76 18.37 -1.71
C ARG A 4 21.00 19.11 -1.20
N ASP A 5 21.67 19.85 -2.08
CA ASP A 5 22.96 20.48 -1.81
C ASP A 5 22.81 21.94 -1.34
N PHE A 6 21.57 22.39 -1.03
CA PHE A 6 21.37 23.73 -0.49
C PHE A 6 22.00 23.87 0.90
N PRO A 7 22.79 24.91 1.13
CA PRO A 7 23.34 25.20 2.46
C PRO A 7 22.22 25.30 3.50
N GLY A 8 22.37 24.64 4.64
CA GLY A 8 21.39 24.61 5.71
C GLY A 8 20.25 23.58 5.52
N PHE A 9 20.27 22.78 4.45
CA PHE A 9 19.39 21.63 4.32
C PHE A 9 20.14 20.34 4.68
N SER A 10 19.53 19.53 5.53
CA SER A 10 20.06 18.21 5.88
C SER A 10 18.96 17.18 6.08
N ILE A 11 19.34 15.91 6.01
CA ILE A 11 18.44 14.78 6.20
C ILE A 11 18.76 14.14 7.54
N GLY A 12 17.77 14.04 8.38
CA GLY A 12 17.85 13.43 9.69
C GLY A 12 18.05 11.91 9.65
N LYS A 13 17.92 11.29 10.80
CA LYS A 13 18.08 9.86 10.99
C LYS A 13 17.08 9.06 10.15
N LYS A 14 17.58 7.99 9.54
CA LYS A 14 16.71 7.01 8.86
C LYS A 14 15.92 6.19 9.88
N GLU A 15 14.60 6.20 9.78
CA GLU A 15 13.72 5.50 10.71
C GLU A 15 13.73 3.97 10.50
N LYS A 16 13.68 3.24 11.62
CA LYS A 16 13.48 1.79 11.63
C LYS A 16 11.99 1.51 11.62
N LYS A 17 11.47 0.99 10.51
CA LYS A 17 10.03 0.80 10.30
C LYS A 17 9.61 -0.66 10.41
N MET A 18 8.33 -0.87 10.71
CA MET A 18 7.68 -2.19 10.73
C MET A 18 7.72 -2.84 9.34
N GLY A 19 7.26 -2.13 8.31
CA GLY A 19 7.16 -2.55 6.92
C GLY A 19 7.70 -1.52 5.95
N ILE A 20 7.59 -1.80 4.65
CA ILE A 20 8.10 -0.96 3.55
C ILE A 20 9.54 -0.49 3.82
N ARG A 21 10.38 -1.40 4.31
CA ARG A 21 11.74 -1.09 4.76
C ARG A 21 12.67 -0.68 3.62
N GLY A 22 12.31 -1.01 2.38
CA GLY A 22 13.05 -0.61 1.18
C GLY A 22 12.92 0.87 0.85
N SER A 23 11.90 1.58 1.37
CA SER A 23 11.70 3.02 1.22
C SER A 23 12.19 3.74 2.48
N ALA A 24 13.15 4.65 2.34
CA ALA A 24 13.66 5.42 3.47
C ALA A 24 12.61 6.44 3.95
N THR A 25 12.51 6.59 5.27
CA THR A 25 11.75 7.65 5.94
C THR A 25 12.70 8.40 6.85
N CYS A 26 12.80 9.71 6.67
CA CYS A 26 13.73 10.58 7.39
C CYS A 26 13.04 11.92 7.66
N GLU A 27 13.49 12.59 8.70
CA GLU A 27 13.18 14.00 8.94
C GLU A 27 13.93 14.88 7.93
N LEU A 28 13.31 15.98 7.50
CA LEU A 28 13.96 17.01 6.69
C LEU A 28 14.24 18.21 7.60
N ILE A 29 15.52 18.60 7.72
CA ILE A 29 15.97 19.62 8.64
C ILE A 29 16.41 20.84 7.81
N PHE A 30 15.95 22.02 8.22
CA PHE A 30 16.24 23.31 7.59
C PHE A 30 16.79 24.28 8.64
N GLU A 31 18.08 24.61 8.52
CA GLU A 31 18.77 25.56 9.42
C GLU A 31 19.31 26.71 8.59
N ASN A 32 18.63 27.86 8.65
CA ASN A 32 18.97 29.05 7.84
C ASN A 32 19.11 28.73 6.32
N CYS A 33 18.33 27.77 5.81
CA CYS A 33 18.35 27.36 4.42
C CYS A 33 17.75 28.43 3.52
N VAL A 34 18.58 29.08 2.73
CA VAL A 34 18.15 30.12 1.76
C VAL A 34 17.70 29.45 0.48
N VAL A 35 16.42 29.62 0.14
CA VAL A 35 15.84 29.07 -1.09
C VAL A 35 15.63 30.19 -2.10
N PRO A 36 16.21 30.12 -3.31
CA PRO A 36 16.02 31.10 -4.35
C PRO A 36 14.54 31.31 -4.73
N LYS A 37 14.16 32.54 -5.02
CA LYS A 37 12.76 32.86 -5.41
C LYS A 37 12.30 32.06 -6.65
N ALA A 38 13.20 31.74 -7.56
CA ALA A 38 12.90 30.91 -8.74
C ALA A 38 12.45 29.49 -8.38
N ASN A 39 12.79 28.99 -7.19
CA ASN A 39 12.39 27.67 -6.71
C ASN A 39 10.99 27.66 -6.05
N LEU A 40 10.28 28.81 -6.05
CA LEU A 40 8.92 28.88 -5.55
C LEU A 40 7.96 28.09 -6.45
N LEU A 41 7.35 27.05 -5.93
CA LEU A 41 6.32 26.27 -6.61
C LEU A 41 4.94 26.92 -6.37
N GLY A 42 4.32 27.44 -7.44
CA GLY A 42 3.03 28.13 -7.35
C GLY A 42 3.18 29.55 -6.79
N LYS A 43 2.24 29.97 -5.96
CA LYS A 43 2.20 31.29 -5.33
C LYS A 43 2.36 31.20 -3.83
N LEU A 44 2.80 32.30 -3.20
CA LEU A 44 2.82 32.41 -1.74
C LEU A 44 1.42 32.15 -1.16
N GLY A 45 1.36 31.35 -0.09
CA GLY A 45 0.12 30.94 0.55
C GLY A 45 -0.61 29.74 -0.06
N GLU A 46 -0.19 29.22 -1.21
CA GLU A 46 -0.83 28.08 -1.87
C GLU A 46 -0.24 26.71 -1.49
N GLY A 47 0.76 26.64 -0.63
CA GLY A 47 1.46 25.39 -0.30
C GLY A 47 0.54 24.28 0.20
N PHE A 48 -0.42 24.58 1.06
CA PHE A 48 -1.38 23.61 1.56
C PHE A 48 -2.27 23.04 0.43
N LYS A 49 -2.74 23.91 -0.48
CA LYS A 49 -3.55 23.50 -1.63
C LYS A 49 -2.75 22.56 -2.58
N ILE A 50 -1.48 22.89 -2.78
CA ILE A 50 -0.57 22.05 -3.61
C ILE A 50 -0.37 20.69 -2.93
N ALA A 51 -0.13 20.67 -1.62
CA ALA A 51 0.02 19.43 -0.84
C ALA A 51 -1.23 18.54 -0.94
N MET A 52 -2.42 19.09 -0.75
CA MET A 52 -3.68 18.33 -0.87
C MET A 52 -3.87 17.73 -2.25
N LYS A 53 -3.59 18.50 -3.30
CA LYS A 53 -3.65 18.01 -4.69
C LYS A 53 -2.62 16.89 -4.97
N THR A 54 -1.45 16.97 -4.39
CA THR A 54 -0.42 15.93 -4.48
C THR A 54 -0.88 14.66 -3.75
N LEU A 55 -1.50 14.79 -2.57
CA LEU A 55 -2.03 13.67 -1.80
C LEU A 55 -3.16 12.93 -2.51
N ASP A 56 -3.98 13.58 -3.33
CA ASP A 56 -5.00 12.89 -4.13
C ASP A 56 -4.36 11.89 -5.11
N GLY A 57 -3.27 12.27 -5.75
CA GLY A 57 -2.47 11.35 -6.58
C GLY A 57 -1.78 10.27 -5.74
N GLY A 58 -1.25 10.63 -4.58
CA GLY A 58 -0.59 9.73 -3.64
C GLY A 58 -1.52 8.64 -3.10
N ARG A 59 -2.78 8.99 -2.76
CA ARG A 59 -3.80 8.02 -2.31
C ARG A 59 -4.00 6.89 -3.32
N MET A 60 -4.09 7.25 -4.59
CA MET A 60 -4.25 6.27 -5.68
C MET A 60 -3.02 5.36 -5.82
N GLY A 61 -1.81 5.91 -5.70
CA GLY A 61 -0.56 5.15 -5.70
C GLY A 61 -0.51 4.13 -4.56
N ILE A 62 -0.83 4.56 -3.34
CA ILE A 62 -0.87 3.67 -2.16
C ILE A 62 -2.00 2.64 -2.27
N ALA A 63 -3.18 3.00 -2.80
CA ALA A 63 -4.25 2.05 -3.07
C ALA A 63 -3.81 0.94 -4.04
N SER A 64 -3.04 1.31 -5.07
CA SER A 64 -2.48 0.35 -6.03
C SER A 64 -1.44 -0.58 -5.39
N GLN A 65 -0.61 -0.05 -4.49
CA GLN A 65 0.36 -0.84 -3.71
C GLN A 65 -0.37 -1.85 -2.80
N ALA A 66 -1.35 -1.39 -2.02
CA ALA A 66 -2.16 -2.23 -1.15
C ALA A 66 -2.87 -3.36 -1.93
N LEU A 67 -3.46 -3.02 -3.09
CA LEU A 67 -4.08 -3.99 -4.00
C LEU A 67 -3.06 -5.04 -4.50
N GLY A 68 -1.85 -4.60 -4.85
CA GLY A 68 -0.77 -5.50 -5.30
C GLY A 68 -0.33 -6.47 -4.20
N ILE A 69 -0.19 -5.97 -2.96
CA ILE A 69 0.14 -6.80 -1.79
C ILE A 69 -0.99 -7.81 -1.50
N ALA A 70 -2.25 -7.36 -1.51
CA ALA A 70 -3.39 -8.25 -1.30
C ALA A 70 -3.45 -9.37 -2.35
N GLN A 71 -3.27 -9.03 -3.63
CA GLN A 71 -3.25 -10.01 -4.70
C GLN A 71 -2.08 -11.00 -4.56
N GLY A 72 -0.87 -10.50 -4.30
CA GLY A 72 0.30 -11.35 -4.09
C GLY A 72 0.13 -12.30 -2.91
N ALA A 73 -0.42 -11.83 -1.80
CA ALA A 73 -0.72 -12.66 -0.63
C ALA A 73 -1.77 -13.75 -0.94
N MET A 74 -2.80 -13.41 -1.72
CA MET A 74 -3.80 -14.37 -2.18
C MET A 74 -3.16 -15.43 -3.08
N ASP A 75 -2.35 -15.03 -4.06
CA ASP A 75 -1.71 -15.94 -5.02
C ASP A 75 -0.80 -16.96 -4.30
N GLU A 76 0.01 -16.50 -3.34
CA GLU A 76 0.85 -17.38 -2.51
C GLU A 76 0.01 -18.30 -1.62
N THR A 77 -1.08 -17.78 -1.04
CA THR A 77 -1.97 -18.58 -0.21
C THR A 77 -2.67 -19.66 -1.02
N VAL A 78 -3.12 -19.37 -2.26
CA VAL A 78 -3.75 -20.36 -3.15
C VAL A 78 -2.79 -21.53 -3.44
N LYS A 79 -1.52 -21.24 -3.68
CA LYS A 79 -0.50 -22.29 -3.88
C LYS A 79 -0.37 -23.14 -2.62
N TYR A 80 -0.16 -22.50 -1.49
CA TYR A 80 0.04 -23.18 -0.20
C TYR A 80 -1.12 -24.08 0.19
N VAL A 81 -2.38 -23.61 0.12
CA VAL A 81 -3.54 -24.40 0.53
C VAL A 81 -3.82 -25.59 -0.38
N LYS A 82 -3.35 -25.57 -1.64
CA LYS A 82 -3.43 -26.72 -2.56
C LYS A 82 -2.41 -27.80 -2.23
N GLU A 83 -1.24 -27.44 -1.71
CA GLU A 83 -0.14 -28.35 -1.43
C GLU A 83 -0.15 -28.86 0.01
N ARG A 84 -0.43 -27.99 0.97
CA ARG A 84 -0.44 -28.31 2.40
C ARG A 84 -1.56 -29.28 2.76
N LYS A 85 -1.20 -30.42 3.33
CA LYS A 85 -2.16 -31.45 3.77
C LYS A 85 -2.26 -31.48 5.30
N GLN A 86 -3.47 -31.55 5.80
CA GLN A 86 -3.82 -31.82 7.20
C GLN A 86 -5.12 -32.63 7.24
N PHE A 87 -5.26 -33.51 8.25
CA PHE A 87 -6.44 -34.37 8.39
C PHE A 87 -6.74 -35.19 7.12
N GLY A 88 -5.67 -35.72 6.48
CA GLY A 88 -5.77 -36.61 5.33
C GLY A 88 -6.04 -35.93 3.98
N ARG A 89 -6.18 -34.61 3.87
CA ARG A 89 -6.47 -33.89 2.62
C ARG A 89 -5.80 -32.53 2.55
N ALA A 90 -5.75 -31.94 1.35
CA ALA A 90 -5.27 -30.56 1.17
C ALA A 90 -6.16 -29.58 1.93
N ILE A 91 -5.57 -28.59 2.61
CA ILE A 91 -6.34 -27.63 3.43
C ILE A 91 -7.29 -26.78 2.57
N GLY A 92 -7.01 -26.60 1.28
CA GLY A 92 -7.91 -25.95 0.31
C GLY A 92 -9.19 -26.73 0.02
N GLN A 93 -9.29 -27.99 0.45
CA GLN A 93 -10.51 -28.80 0.28
C GLN A 93 -11.54 -28.64 1.42
N PHE A 94 -11.17 -27.90 2.49
CA PHE A 94 -12.12 -27.59 3.55
C PHE A 94 -13.02 -26.43 3.13
N GLN A 95 -14.35 -26.59 3.30
CA GLN A 95 -15.33 -25.57 2.94
C GLN A 95 -15.04 -24.21 3.56
N ASN A 96 -14.66 -24.17 4.84
CA ASN A 96 -14.33 -22.93 5.53
C ASN A 96 -13.15 -22.19 4.84
N THR A 97 -12.13 -22.92 4.36
CA THR A 97 -11.03 -22.33 3.58
C THR A 97 -11.55 -21.77 2.26
N GLN A 98 -12.36 -22.54 1.55
CA GLN A 98 -12.91 -22.12 0.24
C GLN A 98 -13.77 -20.87 0.35
N PHE A 99 -14.68 -20.82 1.33
CA PHE A 99 -15.57 -19.67 1.54
C PHE A 99 -14.80 -18.42 1.90
N GLN A 100 -13.86 -18.50 2.86
CA GLN A 100 -13.05 -17.34 3.21
C GLN A 100 -12.23 -16.84 2.01
N MET A 101 -11.63 -17.73 1.21
CA MET A 101 -10.86 -17.33 0.03
C MET A 101 -11.75 -16.70 -1.05
N ALA A 102 -12.99 -17.20 -1.23
CA ALA A 102 -13.95 -16.60 -2.15
C ALA A 102 -14.32 -15.17 -1.73
N ASP A 103 -14.61 -14.94 -0.44
CA ASP A 103 -14.93 -13.63 0.12
C ASP A 103 -13.75 -12.64 -0.07
N LEU A 104 -12.54 -13.08 0.25
CA LEU A 104 -11.35 -12.26 0.06
C LEU A 104 -11.11 -11.90 -1.42
N GLN A 105 -11.34 -12.86 -2.34
CA GLN A 105 -11.20 -12.61 -3.78
C GLN A 105 -12.20 -11.57 -4.27
N VAL A 106 -13.44 -11.60 -3.80
CA VAL A 106 -14.45 -10.58 -4.13
C VAL A 106 -13.98 -9.19 -3.69
N LYS A 107 -13.45 -9.07 -2.47
CA LYS A 107 -12.93 -7.79 -1.95
C LYS A 107 -11.74 -7.27 -2.77
N ILE A 108 -10.82 -8.15 -3.15
CA ILE A 108 -9.69 -7.79 -4.04
C ILE A 108 -10.20 -7.25 -5.38
N GLN A 109 -11.21 -7.88 -5.97
CA GLN A 109 -11.79 -7.41 -7.24
C GLN A 109 -12.50 -6.08 -7.08
N ALA A 110 -13.26 -5.87 -6.00
CA ALA A 110 -13.90 -4.59 -5.70
C ALA A 110 -12.86 -3.48 -5.52
N ALA A 111 -11.79 -3.73 -4.75
CA ALA A 111 -10.67 -2.80 -4.60
C ALA A 111 -10.03 -2.44 -5.96
N ARG A 112 -9.84 -3.44 -6.82
CA ARG A 112 -9.30 -3.25 -8.18
C ARG A 112 -10.16 -2.33 -9.03
N LEU A 113 -11.46 -2.49 -8.97
CA LEU A 113 -12.41 -1.64 -9.72
C LEU A 113 -12.38 -0.20 -9.21
N LEU A 114 -12.34 0.02 -7.89
CA LEU A 114 -12.24 1.36 -7.30
C LEU A 114 -10.93 2.06 -7.70
N VAL A 115 -9.80 1.35 -7.63
CA VAL A 115 -8.49 1.89 -8.03
C VAL A 115 -8.50 2.26 -9.52
N ARG A 116 -9.01 1.38 -10.37
CA ARG A 116 -9.10 1.63 -11.82
C ARG A 116 -10.04 2.80 -12.15
N MET A 117 -11.15 2.93 -11.44
CA MET A 117 -12.08 4.06 -11.62
C MET A 117 -11.41 5.39 -11.30
N ALA A 118 -10.70 5.48 -10.16
CA ALA A 118 -9.97 6.68 -9.78
C ALA A 118 -8.88 7.03 -10.81
N ALA A 119 -8.12 6.04 -11.29
CA ALA A 119 -7.10 6.22 -12.31
C ALA A 119 -7.71 6.70 -13.64
N TRP A 120 -8.78 6.07 -14.09
CA TRP A 120 -9.47 6.45 -15.33
C TRP A 120 -10.01 7.89 -15.27
N LYS A 121 -10.64 8.31 -14.15
CA LYS A 121 -11.08 9.69 -13.99
C LYS A 121 -9.93 10.68 -14.05
N LYS A 122 -8.80 10.36 -13.41
CA LYS A 122 -7.59 11.19 -13.48
C LYS A 122 -7.09 11.34 -14.91
N ASP A 123 -6.99 10.24 -15.66
CA ASP A 123 -6.55 10.25 -17.06
C ASP A 123 -7.49 11.07 -17.96
N LYS A 124 -8.79 11.03 -17.67
CA LYS A 124 -9.82 11.85 -18.35
C LYS A 124 -9.90 13.29 -17.83
N LYS A 125 -9.00 13.70 -16.91
CA LYS A 125 -9.00 15.04 -16.28
C LYS A 125 -10.32 15.41 -15.60
N MET A 126 -11.06 14.41 -15.12
CA MET A 126 -12.28 14.56 -14.34
C MET A 126 -11.94 14.74 -12.83
N PRO A 127 -12.83 15.31 -12.03
CA PRO A 127 -12.69 15.28 -10.56
C PRO A 127 -12.57 13.84 -10.04
N TYR A 128 -11.53 13.53 -9.29
CA TYR A 128 -11.23 12.18 -8.80
C TYR A 128 -10.84 12.10 -7.32
N SER A 129 -10.88 13.22 -6.60
CA SER A 129 -10.44 13.28 -5.19
C SER A 129 -11.24 12.32 -4.29
N VAL A 130 -12.56 12.26 -4.46
CA VAL A 130 -13.44 11.35 -3.71
C VAL A 130 -13.13 9.89 -4.10
N ASP A 131 -13.00 9.61 -5.40
CA ASP A 131 -12.72 8.25 -5.89
C ASP A 131 -11.36 7.75 -5.39
N SER A 132 -10.33 8.62 -5.35
CA SER A 132 -9.01 8.27 -4.83
C SER A 132 -9.04 7.99 -3.32
N ALA A 133 -9.85 8.73 -2.56
CA ALA A 133 -10.04 8.49 -1.13
C ALA A 133 -10.75 7.17 -0.85
N GLN A 134 -11.83 6.88 -1.60
CA GLN A 134 -12.56 5.61 -1.52
C GLN A 134 -11.68 4.41 -1.90
N ALA A 135 -10.94 4.53 -3.00
CA ALA A 135 -10.00 3.50 -3.45
C ALA A 135 -8.93 3.22 -2.40
N LYS A 136 -8.33 4.27 -1.79
CA LYS A 136 -7.32 4.11 -0.75
C LYS A 136 -7.89 3.44 0.49
N LEU A 137 -9.04 3.88 0.97
CA LEU A 137 -9.70 3.32 2.16
C LEU A 137 -9.97 1.83 1.96
N PHE A 138 -10.72 1.49 0.93
CA PHE A 138 -11.16 0.12 0.69
C PHE A 138 -9.98 -0.83 0.37
N ALA A 139 -9.03 -0.39 -0.47
CA ALA A 139 -7.88 -1.23 -0.80
C ALA A 139 -6.97 -1.49 0.40
N ALA A 140 -6.76 -0.50 1.28
CA ALA A 140 -5.93 -0.66 2.47
C ALA A 140 -6.57 -1.62 3.49
N GLU A 141 -7.87 -1.50 3.75
CA GLU A 141 -8.61 -2.41 4.64
C GLU A 141 -8.65 -3.84 4.06
N THR A 142 -8.88 -3.96 2.77
CA THR A 142 -8.83 -5.26 2.06
C THR A 142 -7.45 -5.89 2.17
N ALA A 143 -6.37 -5.13 1.99
CA ALA A 143 -5.01 -5.66 2.08
C ALA A 143 -4.70 -6.17 3.50
N MET A 144 -5.08 -5.43 4.53
CA MET A 144 -4.93 -5.86 5.92
C MET A 144 -5.69 -7.16 6.21
N GLU A 145 -6.92 -7.26 5.74
CA GLU A 145 -7.72 -8.47 5.93
C GLU A 145 -7.12 -9.67 5.19
N VAL A 146 -6.80 -9.51 3.90
CA VAL A 146 -6.23 -10.58 3.06
C VAL A 146 -4.90 -11.06 3.61
N THR A 147 -3.98 -10.17 3.96
CA THR A 147 -2.65 -10.55 4.45
C THR A 147 -2.71 -11.20 5.84
N THR A 148 -3.58 -10.70 6.73
CA THR A 148 -3.81 -11.34 8.04
C THR A 148 -4.39 -12.75 7.88
N LYS A 149 -5.36 -12.93 6.98
CA LYS A 149 -5.91 -14.26 6.68
C LYS A 149 -4.89 -15.16 5.99
N ALA A 150 -4.03 -14.62 5.13
CA ALA A 150 -2.94 -15.36 4.51
C ALA A 150 -1.97 -15.93 5.58
N VAL A 151 -1.57 -15.12 6.58
CA VAL A 151 -0.79 -15.61 7.73
C VAL A 151 -1.53 -16.75 8.44
N GLN A 152 -2.83 -16.59 8.68
CA GLN A 152 -3.65 -17.63 9.32
C GLN A 152 -3.70 -18.92 8.51
N PHE A 153 -3.87 -18.86 7.20
CA PHE A 153 -3.90 -20.04 6.32
C PHE A 153 -2.57 -20.80 6.28
N HIS A 154 -1.45 -20.08 6.42
CA HIS A 154 -0.12 -20.70 6.49
C HIS A 154 0.19 -21.30 7.88
N GLY A 155 -0.61 -21.01 8.90
CA GLY A 155 -0.39 -21.50 10.27
C GLY A 155 0.98 -21.06 10.78
N GLY A 156 1.73 -21.97 11.39
CA GLY A 156 3.08 -21.68 11.91
C GLY A 156 4.06 -21.14 10.87
N TYR A 157 3.95 -21.56 9.61
CA TYR A 157 4.78 -21.06 8.52
C TYR A 157 4.45 -19.61 8.11
N GLY A 158 3.24 -19.13 8.36
CA GLY A 158 2.88 -17.72 8.14
C GLY A 158 3.61 -16.74 9.08
N TYR A 159 4.12 -17.24 10.21
CA TYR A 159 4.89 -16.47 11.19
C TYR A 159 6.39 -16.47 10.90
N THR A 160 6.89 -17.40 10.09
CA THR A 160 8.30 -17.54 9.75
C THR A 160 8.64 -16.81 8.44
N ARG A 161 9.94 -16.60 8.18
CA ARG A 161 10.42 -15.93 6.96
C ARG A 161 10.61 -16.87 5.76
N GLU A 162 10.23 -18.12 5.88
CA GLU A 162 10.30 -19.11 4.79
C GLU A 162 9.32 -18.77 3.66
N TYR A 163 8.18 -18.20 4.04
CA TYR A 163 7.17 -17.68 3.11
C TYR A 163 7.11 -16.15 3.15
N PRO A 164 6.77 -15.48 2.04
CA PRO A 164 6.77 -14.01 1.99
C PRO A 164 5.59 -13.36 2.74
N ILE A 165 4.66 -14.14 3.27
CA ILE A 165 3.38 -13.69 3.82
C ILE A 165 3.55 -12.76 5.02
N GLU A 166 4.49 -13.07 5.95
CA GLU A 166 4.74 -12.23 7.13
C GLU A 166 5.20 -10.81 6.71
N ARG A 167 5.99 -10.72 5.63
CA ARG A 167 6.44 -9.45 5.09
C ARG A 167 5.28 -8.69 4.43
N MET A 168 4.46 -9.37 3.63
CA MET A 168 3.30 -8.77 2.98
C MET A 168 2.31 -8.20 4.00
N MET A 169 2.16 -8.86 5.16
CA MET A 169 1.29 -8.38 6.24
C MET A 169 1.87 -7.16 6.96
N ARG A 170 3.20 -7.05 7.05
CA ARG A 170 3.87 -5.91 7.68
C ARG A 170 3.97 -4.68 6.75
N ASP A 171 4.03 -4.90 5.45
CA ASP A 171 4.15 -3.86 4.42
C ASP A 171 2.79 -3.26 4.10
#